data_488e36e1138205ecdf987404a8b6e8e0
#
_entry.id   488e36e1138205ecdf987404a8b6e8e0
#
_cell.length_a   1.000
_cell.length_b   1.000
_cell.length_c   1.000
_cell.angle_alpha   90.00
_cell.angle_beta   90.00
_cell.angle_gamma   90.00
#
_symmetry.space_group_name_H-M   'P 1'
#
loop_
_entity.id
_entity.type
_entity.pdbx_description
1 polymer ?
#
loop_
_entity_poly.entity_id
_entity_poly.type
_entity_poly.pdbx_seq_one_letter_code
_entity_poly.pdbx_strand_id
1 'polypeptide(L)'
;LRPLQRLLHIVGKQARGELVKYTKKEQLDFSKDIDRMNRLVGGISTLTKTPDALFIVDIKYEDTTVREANQKNIPIVALCDTNANPDTIQYPIAGNDDAVKSIEFITKFIANAYREGAEERNMNIVDAVKEPVAAAV
;
A
#
# COMPACT_ATOMS: atom_id res chain seq x y z
N LEU A 1 -2.46 -11.33 -6.82
CA LEU A 1 -3.47 -10.77 -7.76
C LEU A 1 -4.79 -11.56 -7.81
N ARG A 2 -4.76 -12.92 -7.73
CA ARG A 2 -5.99 -13.76 -7.79
C ARG A 2 -7.04 -13.42 -6.71
N PRO A 3 -6.70 -13.22 -5.42
CA PRO A 3 -7.68 -12.86 -4.39
C PRO A 3 -8.35 -11.50 -4.64
N LEU A 4 -7.59 -10.49 -5.07
CA LEU A 4 -8.12 -9.16 -5.39
C LEU A 4 -9.09 -9.20 -6.58
N GLN A 5 -8.74 -9.93 -7.65
CA GLN A 5 -9.63 -10.11 -8.80
C GLN A 5 -10.93 -10.80 -8.42
N ARG A 6 -10.86 -11.80 -7.52
CA ARG A 6 -12.05 -12.49 -6.98
C ARG A 6 -12.92 -11.54 -6.17
N LEU A 7 -12.32 -10.71 -5.30
CA LEU A 7 -13.05 -9.70 -4.54
C LEU A 7 -13.79 -8.74 -5.46
N LEU A 8 -13.08 -8.12 -6.41
CA LEU A 8 -13.66 -7.16 -7.36
C LEU A 8 -14.79 -7.80 -8.20
N HIS A 9 -14.63 -9.06 -8.60
CA HIS A 9 -15.65 -9.78 -9.34
C HIS A 9 -16.94 -9.99 -8.52
N ILE A 10 -16.83 -10.43 -7.25
CA ILE A 10 -17.99 -10.68 -6.39
C ILE A 10 -18.67 -9.37 -6.00
N VAL A 11 -17.89 -8.33 -5.64
CA VAL A 11 -18.43 -6.99 -5.33
C VAL A 11 -19.13 -6.40 -6.56
N GLY A 12 -18.56 -6.57 -7.76
CA GLY A 12 -19.21 -6.15 -9.01
C GLY A 12 -20.55 -6.86 -9.27
N LYS A 13 -20.65 -8.16 -8.99
CA LYS A 13 -21.93 -8.90 -9.06
C LYS A 13 -22.95 -8.41 -8.05
N GLN A 14 -22.51 -8.10 -6.83
CA GLN A 14 -23.39 -7.53 -5.79
C GLN A 14 -23.94 -6.17 -6.21
N ALA A 15 -23.09 -5.28 -6.72
CA ALA A 15 -23.50 -3.95 -7.19
C ALA A 15 -24.50 -4.00 -8.35
N ARG A 16 -24.39 -5.00 -9.23
CA ARG A 16 -25.33 -5.23 -10.34
C ARG A 16 -26.61 -5.98 -9.94
N GLY A 17 -26.77 -6.35 -8.68
CA GLY A 17 -27.93 -7.09 -8.20
C GLY A 17 -28.00 -8.56 -8.67
N GLU A 18 -26.91 -9.08 -9.24
CA GLU A 18 -26.87 -10.44 -9.78
C GLU A 18 -26.95 -11.53 -8.69
N LEU A 19 -26.64 -11.17 -7.45
CA LEU A 19 -26.70 -12.10 -6.32
C LEU A 19 -28.12 -12.51 -5.91
N VAL A 20 -29.15 -11.78 -6.34
CA VAL A 20 -30.55 -12.12 -6.08
C VAL A 20 -30.97 -13.47 -6.70
N LYS A 21 -30.25 -13.91 -7.74
CA LYS A 21 -30.51 -15.20 -8.41
C LYS A 21 -30.06 -16.41 -7.59
N TYR A 22 -29.28 -16.20 -6.54
CA TYR A 22 -28.77 -17.28 -5.68
C TYR A 22 -29.66 -17.48 -4.45
N THR A 23 -29.58 -18.66 -3.86
CA THR A 23 -30.29 -18.95 -2.62
C THR A 23 -29.82 -18.08 -1.47
N LYS A 24 -30.67 -17.89 -0.45
CA LYS A 24 -30.29 -17.09 0.75
C LYS A 24 -29.02 -17.59 1.43
N LYS A 25 -28.77 -18.90 1.40
CA LYS A 25 -27.54 -19.51 1.95
C LYS A 25 -26.31 -19.08 1.14
N GLU A 26 -26.37 -19.19 -0.17
CA GLU A 26 -25.27 -18.77 -1.06
C GLU A 26 -24.99 -17.26 -0.96
N GLN A 27 -26.05 -16.43 -0.86
CA GLN A 27 -25.88 -14.99 -0.64
C GLN A 27 -25.14 -14.70 0.66
N LEU A 28 -25.46 -15.43 1.74
CA LEU A 28 -24.74 -15.31 3.01
C LEU A 28 -23.27 -15.76 2.88
N ASP A 29 -23.00 -16.82 2.15
CA ASP A 29 -21.64 -17.32 1.93
C ASP A 29 -20.81 -16.31 1.10
N PHE A 30 -21.41 -15.68 0.08
CA PHE A 30 -20.79 -14.58 -0.66
C PHE A 30 -20.47 -13.37 0.23
N SER A 31 -21.39 -12.98 1.12
CA SER A 31 -21.16 -11.90 2.08
C SER A 31 -19.96 -12.20 2.99
N LYS A 32 -19.90 -13.40 3.56
CA LYS A 32 -18.76 -13.83 4.39
C LYS A 32 -17.43 -13.86 3.61
N ASP A 33 -17.48 -14.30 2.36
CA ASP A 33 -16.30 -14.30 1.47
C ASP A 33 -15.82 -12.87 1.16
N ILE A 34 -16.73 -11.93 0.91
CA ILE A 34 -16.41 -10.51 0.72
C ILE A 34 -15.75 -9.95 1.97
N ASP A 35 -16.34 -10.17 3.16
CA ASP A 35 -15.80 -9.66 4.43
C ASP A 35 -14.42 -10.24 4.72
N ARG A 36 -14.21 -11.52 4.43
CA ARG A 36 -12.89 -12.14 4.58
C ARG A 36 -11.87 -11.56 3.62
N MET A 37 -12.23 -11.40 2.35
CA MET A 37 -11.31 -10.85 1.34
C MET A 37 -11.04 -9.37 1.55
N ASN A 38 -12.02 -8.58 2.02
CA ASN A 38 -11.81 -7.18 2.37
C ASN A 38 -10.78 -7.01 3.49
N ARG A 39 -10.77 -7.89 4.48
CA ARG A 39 -9.73 -7.88 5.53
C ARG A 39 -8.33 -8.19 4.99
N LEU A 40 -8.22 -9.04 3.98
CA LEU A 40 -6.94 -9.48 3.43
C LEU A 40 -6.38 -8.51 2.36
N VAL A 41 -7.24 -8.00 1.49
CA VAL A 41 -6.81 -7.25 0.30
C VAL A 41 -7.57 -5.93 0.09
N GLY A 42 -8.46 -5.54 1.00
CA GLY A 42 -9.27 -4.32 0.88
C GLY A 42 -8.42 -3.06 0.79
N GLY A 43 -7.31 -3.00 1.55
CA GLY A 43 -6.40 -1.86 1.55
C GLY A 43 -5.70 -1.60 0.21
N ILE A 44 -5.58 -2.61 -0.65
CA ILE A 44 -4.96 -2.49 -1.98
C ILE A 44 -5.99 -2.47 -3.12
N SER A 45 -7.29 -2.45 -2.80
CA SER A 45 -8.36 -2.52 -3.81
C SER A 45 -8.37 -1.34 -4.77
N THR A 46 -7.86 -0.19 -4.35
CA THR A 46 -7.75 1.05 -5.14
C THR A 46 -6.43 1.18 -5.89
N LEU A 47 -5.46 0.28 -5.66
CA LEU A 47 -4.19 0.33 -6.36
C LEU A 47 -4.34 -0.07 -7.82
N THR A 48 -4.07 0.87 -8.73
CA THR A 48 -4.08 0.67 -10.19
C THR A 48 -2.71 0.31 -10.74
N LYS A 49 -1.64 0.68 -10.06
CA LYS A 49 -0.25 0.40 -10.43
C LYS A 49 0.54 -0.12 -9.23
N THR A 50 1.70 -0.69 -9.49
CA THR A 50 2.68 -1.05 -8.48
C THR A 50 3.11 0.21 -7.71
N PRO A 51 3.22 0.17 -6.38
CA PRO A 51 3.68 1.32 -5.59
C PRO A 51 5.13 1.68 -5.93
N ASP A 52 5.45 2.96 -5.83
CA ASP A 52 6.78 3.49 -6.13
C ASP A 52 7.75 3.27 -4.95
N ALA A 53 7.25 3.08 -3.74
CA ALA A 53 7.99 2.71 -2.53
C ALA A 53 7.06 2.03 -1.52
N LEU A 54 7.63 1.30 -0.56
CA LEU A 54 6.90 0.68 0.55
C LEU A 54 7.46 1.16 1.89
N PHE A 55 6.56 1.42 2.84
CA PHE A 55 6.92 1.54 4.26
C PHE A 55 6.42 0.30 5.00
N ILE A 56 7.34 -0.39 5.69
CA ILE A 56 7.06 -1.65 6.37
C ILE A 56 7.40 -1.50 7.86
N VAL A 57 6.52 -2.00 8.71
CA VAL A 57 6.75 -2.15 10.16
C VAL A 57 6.88 -3.64 10.44
N ASP A 58 7.92 -4.04 11.17
CA ASP A 58 8.26 -5.44 11.46
C ASP A 58 8.56 -6.27 10.19
N ILE A 59 9.80 -6.13 9.71
CA ILE A 59 10.28 -6.84 8.52
C ILE A 59 10.37 -8.36 8.71
N LYS A 60 10.42 -8.82 9.96
CA LYS A 60 10.45 -10.26 10.27
C LYS A 60 9.07 -10.89 10.08
N TYR A 61 8.03 -10.20 10.51
CA TYR A 61 6.65 -10.65 10.31
C TYR A 61 6.25 -10.54 8.83
N GLU A 62 6.66 -9.46 8.15
CA GLU A 62 6.34 -9.15 6.76
C GLU A 62 7.42 -9.63 5.75
N ASP A 63 8.17 -10.69 6.08
CA ASP A 63 9.25 -11.25 5.24
C ASP A 63 8.78 -11.54 3.78
N THR A 64 7.55 -12.00 3.60
CA THR A 64 6.99 -12.23 2.27
C THR A 64 6.87 -10.94 1.47
N THR A 65 6.41 -9.86 2.11
CA THR A 65 6.28 -8.53 1.49
C THR A 65 7.65 -7.98 1.11
N VAL A 66 8.64 -8.12 1.99
CA VAL A 66 10.03 -7.72 1.73
C VAL A 66 10.61 -8.45 0.52
N ARG A 67 10.42 -9.78 0.43
CA ARG A 67 10.91 -10.56 -0.71
C ARG A 67 10.21 -10.17 -2.02
N GLU A 68 8.90 -9.97 -2.00
CA GLU A 68 8.14 -9.56 -3.18
C GLU A 68 8.54 -8.17 -3.67
N ALA A 69 8.76 -7.22 -2.76
CA ALA A 69 9.21 -5.87 -3.08
C ALA A 69 10.61 -5.89 -3.71
N ASN A 70 11.56 -6.63 -3.12
CA ASN A 70 12.91 -6.77 -3.67
C ASN A 70 12.90 -7.43 -5.06
N GLN A 71 12.06 -8.44 -5.31
CA GLN A 71 11.89 -9.05 -6.63
C GLN A 71 11.35 -8.07 -7.68
N LYS A 72 10.60 -7.06 -7.25
CA LYS A 72 10.03 -6.02 -8.12
C LYS A 72 10.88 -4.76 -8.17
N ASN A 73 12.03 -4.73 -7.47
CA ASN A 73 12.89 -3.56 -7.31
C ASN A 73 12.13 -2.34 -6.76
N ILE A 74 11.21 -2.57 -5.83
CA ILE A 74 10.48 -1.51 -5.14
C ILE A 74 11.29 -1.15 -3.90
N PRO A 75 11.73 0.12 -3.74
CA PRO A 75 12.48 0.54 -2.57
C PRO A 75 11.64 0.41 -1.29
N ILE A 76 12.29 -0.06 -0.23
CA ILE A 76 11.67 -0.32 1.07
C ILE A 76 12.27 0.62 2.11
N VAL A 77 11.42 1.36 2.79
CA VAL A 77 11.69 2.03 4.07
C VAL A 77 11.08 1.16 5.16
N ALA A 78 11.85 0.75 6.17
CA ALA A 78 11.30 -0.14 7.18
C ALA A 78 11.77 0.17 8.60
N LEU A 79 10.85 0.03 9.55
CA LEU A 79 11.17 -0.01 10.98
C LEU A 79 11.70 -1.40 11.31
N CYS A 80 12.94 -1.45 11.80
CA CYS A 80 13.68 -2.67 12.07
C CYS A 80 14.08 -2.73 13.54
N ASP A 81 13.68 -3.78 14.23
CA ASP A 81 14.15 -4.09 15.58
C ASP A 81 15.41 -4.99 15.51
N THR A 82 16.01 -5.26 16.64
CA THR A 82 17.22 -6.07 16.82
C THR A 82 17.06 -7.53 16.43
N ASN A 83 15.83 -8.01 16.29
CA ASN A 83 15.47 -9.40 15.95
C ASN A 83 15.41 -9.68 14.45
N ALA A 84 15.69 -8.68 13.61
CA ALA A 84 15.54 -8.73 12.16
C ALA A 84 16.84 -8.36 11.43
N ASN A 85 17.05 -8.93 10.24
CA ASN A 85 18.21 -8.61 9.39
C ASN A 85 17.88 -7.46 8.44
N PRO A 86 18.52 -6.27 8.58
CA PRO A 86 18.24 -5.12 7.73
C PRO A 86 18.93 -5.15 6.34
N ASP A 87 19.79 -6.15 6.07
CA ASP A 87 20.60 -6.19 4.82
C ASP A 87 19.77 -6.17 3.53
N THR A 88 18.51 -6.60 3.62
CA THR A 88 17.59 -6.64 2.47
C THR A 88 16.78 -5.37 2.29
N ILE A 89 16.98 -4.38 3.17
CA ILE A 89 16.21 -3.14 3.23
C ILE A 89 17.07 -1.97 2.74
N GLN A 90 16.57 -1.16 1.83
CA GLN A 90 17.30 -0.01 1.28
C GLN A 90 17.40 1.14 2.27
N TYR A 91 16.35 1.36 3.08
CA TYR A 91 16.27 2.44 4.06
C TYR A 91 15.80 1.93 5.42
N PRO A 92 16.68 1.24 6.19
CA PRO A 92 16.32 0.73 7.50
C PRO A 92 16.28 1.86 8.55
N ILE A 93 15.26 1.86 9.38
CA ILE A 93 15.11 2.73 10.54
C ILE A 93 15.19 1.86 11.78
N ALA A 94 16.25 2.02 12.56
CA ALA A 94 16.41 1.28 13.81
C ALA A 94 15.41 1.77 14.86
N GLY A 95 14.61 0.87 15.40
CA GLY A 95 13.64 1.20 16.44
C GLY A 95 12.81 -0.01 16.87
N ASN A 96 12.02 0.17 17.92
CA ASN A 96 11.17 -0.87 18.44
C ASN A 96 9.89 -0.98 17.61
N ASP A 97 9.64 -2.15 17.04
CA ASP A 97 8.50 -2.46 16.16
C ASP A 97 7.31 -3.12 16.89
N ASP A 98 7.43 -3.37 18.21
CA ASP A 98 6.36 -3.89 19.07
C ASP A 98 5.65 -2.77 19.87
N ALA A 99 6.37 -1.69 20.19
CA ALA A 99 5.83 -0.62 21.03
C ALA A 99 4.94 0.34 20.25
N VAL A 100 3.64 0.40 20.57
CA VAL A 100 2.64 1.26 19.91
C VAL A 100 3.11 2.71 19.79
N LYS A 101 3.74 3.29 20.84
CA LYS A 101 4.23 4.67 20.81
C LYS A 101 5.41 4.87 19.85
N SER A 102 6.30 3.87 19.73
CA SER A 102 7.42 3.90 18.77
C SER A 102 6.88 3.86 17.34
N ILE A 103 6.00 2.91 17.05
CA ILE A 103 5.36 2.76 15.74
C ILE A 103 4.60 4.03 15.37
N GLU A 104 3.79 4.58 16.29
CA GLU A 104 3.02 5.80 16.07
C GLU A 104 3.92 7.00 15.73
N PHE A 105 5.01 7.17 16.50
CA PHE A 105 5.96 8.27 16.30
C PHE A 105 6.62 8.17 14.92
N ILE A 106 7.19 7.02 14.58
CA ILE A 106 7.88 6.81 13.30
C ILE A 106 6.89 6.91 12.12
N THR A 107 5.70 6.32 12.24
CA THR A 107 4.69 6.40 11.18
C THR A 107 4.24 7.85 10.92
N LYS A 108 4.05 8.64 11.98
CA LYS A 108 3.74 10.08 11.83
C LYS A 108 4.88 10.85 11.15
N PHE A 109 6.11 10.54 11.51
CA PHE A 109 7.28 11.17 10.90
C PHE A 109 7.36 10.87 9.40
N ILE A 110 7.21 9.60 9.01
CA ILE A 110 7.20 9.18 7.60
C ILE A 110 6.03 9.81 6.84
N ALA A 111 4.83 9.84 7.44
CA ALA A 111 3.66 10.47 6.81
C ALA A 111 3.86 11.97 6.56
N ASN A 112 4.52 12.69 7.50
CA ASN A 112 4.84 14.09 7.32
C ASN A 112 5.88 14.29 6.20
N ALA A 113 6.97 13.51 6.20
CA ALA A 113 7.99 13.57 5.16
C ALA A 113 7.40 13.29 3.76
N TYR A 114 6.48 12.31 3.65
CA TYR A 114 5.77 12.04 2.41
C TYR A 114 4.93 13.24 1.96
N ARG A 115 4.20 13.88 2.89
CA ARG A 115 3.38 15.04 2.58
C ARG A 115 4.22 16.22 2.10
N GLU A 116 5.30 16.53 2.80
CA GLU A 116 6.25 17.58 2.41
C GLU A 116 6.82 17.34 1.01
N GLY A 117 7.31 16.13 0.73
CA GLY A 117 7.82 15.79 -0.59
C GLY A 117 6.75 15.83 -1.70
N ALA A 118 5.50 15.49 -1.38
CA ALA A 118 4.39 15.61 -2.34
C ALA A 118 4.04 17.07 -2.65
N GLU A 119 4.09 17.95 -1.65
CA GLU A 119 3.89 19.40 -1.80
C GLU A 119 5.01 20.03 -2.64
N GLU A 120 6.28 19.72 -2.34
CA GLU A 120 7.43 20.18 -3.12
C GLU A 120 7.34 19.74 -4.59
N ARG A 121 6.97 18.48 -4.83
CA ARG A 121 6.78 17.99 -6.20
C ARG A 121 5.72 18.77 -6.95
N ASN A 122 4.60 19.09 -6.29
CA ASN A 122 3.51 19.85 -6.91
C ASN A 122 3.95 21.30 -7.21
N MET A 123 4.72 21.94 -6.32
CA MET A 123 5.30 23.28 -6.57
C MET A 123 6.24 23.26 -7.76
N ASN A 124 7.15 22.30 -7.84
CA ASN A 124 8.09 22.16 -8.95
C ASN A 124 7.36 21.95 -10.31
N ILE A 125 6.26 21.19 -10.32
CA ILE A 125 5.45 21.02 -11.54
C ILE A 125 4.79 22.33 -11.95
N VAL A 126 4.26 23.10 -10.99
CA VAL A 126 3.62 24.41 -11.27
C VAL A 126 4.64 25.41 -11.80
N ASP A 127 5.86 25.43 -11.27
CA ASP A 127 6.91 26.32 -11.71
C ASP A 127 7.45 25.92 -13.10
N ALA A 128 7.63 24.63 -13.37
CA ALA A 128 8.02 24.12 -14.68
C ALA A 128 6.97 24.42 -15.78
N VAL A 129 5.69 24.51 -15.41
CA VAL A 129 4.60 24.88 -16.35
C VAL A 129 4.55 26.39 -16.56
N LYS A 130 5.08 27.20 -15.63
CA LYS A 130 5.12 28.67 -15.73
C LYS A 130 6.32 29.21 -16.50
N GLU A 131 7.37 28.42 -16.71
CA GLU A 131 8.46 28.82 -17.61
C GLU A 131 7.92 28.85 -19.05
N PRO A 132 7.73 30.03 -19.65
CA PRO A 132 7.28 30.08 -21.04
C PRO A 132 8.39 29.55 -21.94
N VAL A 133 7.98 28.85 -22.99
CA VAL A 133 8.82 28.48 -24.14
C VAL A 133 9.34 29.80 -24.80
N ALA A 134 10.32 30.41 -24.17
CA ALA A 134 11.00 31.60 -24.66
C ALA A 134 12.44 31.23 -25.01
N ALA A 135 12.60 30.40 -26.05
CA ALA A 135 13.84 30.31 -26.84
C ALA A 135 13.62 29.40 -28.06
N ALA A 136 12.83 29.87 -29.02
CA ALA A 136 12.92 29.38 -30.39
C ALA A 136 12.56 30.54 -31.33
N VAL A 137 13.49 31.49 -31.47
CA VAL A 137 13.59 32.36 -32.64
C VAL A 137 15.06 32.38 -33.05
#